data_5e53b1b93cd090de2bd782e15c8e6efc
#
_entry.id   5e53b1b93cd090de2bd782e15c8e6efc
#
_cell.length_a   1.000
_cell.length_b   1.000
_cell.length_c   1.000
_cell.angle_alpha   90.00
_cell.angle_beta   90.00
_cell.angle_gamma   90.00
#
_symmetry.space_group_name_H-M   'P 1'
#
loop_
_entity.id
_entity.type
_entity.pdbx_description
1 polymer ?
#
loop_
_entity_poly.entity_id
_entity_poly.type
_entity_poly.pdbx_seq_one_letter_code
_entity_poly.pdbx_strand_id
1 'polypeptide(L)'
;AFSTAGARKGFDDVRGNVFLHYIDLLLELRPRYIVIENVRGLLSAPLKHCPWALRSEGDHTGVLEQPGGALLYIVEQLRKGGYSVSFNLYNAANFGVPQIRERVVMICSRNGKKVPYLMPTNSDDPSFGLPKWNTLKTAISDLKACDHADFPANRLKFFHMLKEGQYWKHLPPELQPEAMGKSFLLGGGKTGFYRRLAWDKPSCTLVTSPTMPATDICHPTEDRPLSIQEYKRIQMFPDDWYLSGNLTKQYKQVGNAVPVGLGFAIGKAVLAHARGETWTPPANFKYSRYRNTDDISWEKEVRARLGLASDESLSSKSGVALAT
;
A
#
# COMPACT_ATOMS: atom_id res chain seq x y z
N ALA A 1 8.73 7.05 -5.00
CA ALA A 1 8.23 7.39 -6.32
C ALA A 1 6.70 7.33 -6.38
N PHE A 2 6.05 6.24 -5.96
CA PHE A 2 4.61 5.99 -6.14
C PHE A 2 3.73 6.29 -4.91
N SER A 3 4.30 6.73 -3.80
CA SER A 3 3.53 7.05 -2.59
C SER A 3 2.60 8.25 -2.80
N THR A 4 1.34 8.11 -2.40
CA THR A 4 0.36 9.21 -2.44
C THR A 4 0.68 10.34 -1.45
N ALA A 5 1.55 10.11 -0.48
CA ALA A 5 2.05 11.09 0.49
C ALA A 5 3.32 11.84 0.01
N GLY A 6 3.90 11.45 -1.13
CA GLY A 6 5.11 12.04 -1.71
C GLY A 6 4.85 12.94 -2.91
N ALA A 7 5.92 13.41 -3.55
CA ALA A 7 5.88 14.33 -4.71
C ALA A 7 5.30 13.70 -6.00
N ARG A 8 4.96 12.42 -6.00
CA ARG A 8 4.34 11.67 -7.11
C ARG A 8 5.06 11.78 -8.45
N LYS A 9 6.38 11.91 -8.45
CA LYS A 9 7.19 12.09 -9.68
C LYS A 9 7.27 10.83 -10.57
N GLY A 10 6.68 9.69 -10.12
CA GLY A 10 6.65 8.47 -10.91
C GLY A 10 8.05 8.00 -11.31
N PHE A 11 8.24 7.74 -12.60
CA PHE A 11 9.51 7.27 -13.17
C PHE A 11 10.52 8.40 -13.45
N ASP A 12 10.15 9.67 -13.36
CA ASP A 12 11.11 10.79 -13.42
C ASP A 12 11.90 10.95 -12.09
N ASP A 13 11.50 10.24 -11.04
CA ASP A 13 12.29 10.10 -9.81
C ASP A 13 13.32 8.97 -9.99
N VAL A 14 14.56 9.18 -9.53
CA VAL A 14 15.63 8.15 -9.54
C VAL A 14 15.16 6.80 -9.01
N ARG A 15 14.27 6.80 -8.00
CA ARG A 15 13.68 5.58 -7.43
C ARG A 15 12.68 4.90 -8.37
N GLY A 16 12.05 5.65 -9.29
CA GLY A 16 11.21 5.10 -10.34
C GLY A 16 12.06 4.37 -11.39
N ASN A 17 13.16 4.97 -11.81
CA ASN A 17 14.10 4.36 -12.75
C ASN A 17 14.70 3.05 -12.19
N VAL A 18 15.03 3.01 -10.88
CA VAL A 18 15.48 1.75 -10.23
C VAL A 18 14.44 0.64 -10.40
N PHE A 19 13.15 0.96 -10.39
CA PHE A 19 12.10 -0.05 -10.59
C PHE A 19 12.08 -0.58 -12.03
N LEU A 20 12.32 0.25 -13.04
CA LEU A 20 12.44 -0.21 -14.42
C LEU A 20 13.66 -1.10 -14.60
N HIS A 21 14.83 -0.69 -14.13
CA HIS A 21 16.04 -1.54 -14.11
C HIS A 21 15.83 -2.87 -13.38
N TYR A 22 15.01 -2.87 -12.32
CA TYR A 22 14.63 -4.11 -11.65
C TYR A 22 13.81 -5.04 -12.57
N ILE A 23 12.88 -4.48 -13.35
CA ILE A 23 12.12 -5.27 -14.34
C ILE A 23 13.06 -5.85 -15.41
N ASP A 24 13.98 -5.05 -15.93
CA ASP A 24 14.96 -5.50 -16.93
C ASP A 24 15.81 -6.67 -16.40
N LEU A 25 16.33 -6.52 -15.18
CA LEU A 25 17.06 -7.58 -14.49
C LEU A 25 16.23 -8.87 -14.31
N LEU A 26 14.98 -8.76 -13.96
CA LEU A 26 14.08 -9.91 -13.83
C LEU A 26 13.82 -10.61 -15.17
N LEU A 27 13.73 -9.84 -16.26
CA LEU A 27 13.57 -10.39 -17.61
C LEU A 27 14.83 -11.09 -18.10
N GLU A 28 16.02 -10.61 -17.71
CA GLU A 28 17.31 -11.23 -18.00
C GLU A 28 17.49 -12.54 -17.18
N LEU A 29 17.28 -12.47 -15.85
CA LEU A 29 17.43 -13.63 -14.95
C LEU A 29 16.39 -14.72 -15.18
N ARG A 30 15.24 -14.38 -15.74
CA ARG A 30 14.14 -15.28 -16.06
C ARG A 30 13.74 -16.24 -14.92
N PRO A 31 13.49 -15.75 -13.68
CA PRO A 31 13.07 -16.63 -12.58
C PRO A 31 11.74 -17.32 -12.90
N ARG A 32 11.47 -18.45 -12.24
CA ARG A 32 10.19 -19.16 -12.41
C ARG A 32 9.00 -18.35 -11.96
N TYR A 33 9.17 -17.58 -10.87
CA TYR A 33 8.17 -16.67 -10.32
C TYR A 33 8.78 -15.30 -10.06
N ILE A 34 7.99 -14.27 -10.28
CA ILE A 34 8.29 -12.89 -9.88
C ILE A 34 7.19 -12.44 -8.93
N VAL A 35 7.56 -11.86 -7.78
CA VAL A 35 6.64 -11.23 -6.85
C VAL A 35 7.03 -9.77 -6.69
N ILE A 36 6.10 -8.89 -6.99
CA ILE A 36 6.27 -7.44 -6.87
C ILE A 36 5.21 -6.91 -5.90
N GLU A 37 5.66 -6.26 -4.83
CA GLU A 37 4.79 -5.51 -3.93
C GLU A 37 5.02 -4.03 -4.10
N ASN A 38 3.93 -3.25 -4.09
CA ASN A 38 4.03 -1.80 -4.14
C ASN A 38 2.82 -1.14 -3.48
N VAL A 39 2.92 0.16 -3.25
CA VAL A 39 1.81 0.97 -2.75
C VAL A 39 0.72 1.14 -3.81
N ARG A 40 -0.51 1.41 -3.38
CA ARG A 40 -1.66 1.64 -4.25
C ARG A 40 -1.42 2.67 -5.36
N GLY A 41 -0.57 3.66 -5.10
CA GLY A 41 -0.25 4.70 -6.09
C GLY A 41 0.29 4.16 -7.40
N LEU A 42 0.85 2.96 -7.45
CA LEU A 42 1.29 2.31 -8.68
C LEU A 42 0.13 2.10 -9.68
N LEU A 43 -1.10 1.80 -9.20
CA LEU A 43 -2.28 1.62 -10.06
C LEU A 43 -2.64 2.86 -10.89
N SER A 44 -2.26 4.04 -10.42
CA SER A 44 -2.55 5.33 -11.06
C SER A 44 -1.31 6.13 -11.43
N ALA A 45 -0.13 5.53 -11.37
CA ALA A 45 1.11 6.21 -11.74
C ALA A 45 1.18 6.39 -13.26
N PRO A 46 1.47 7.60 -13.76
CA PRO A 46 1.80 7.80 -15.17
C PRO A 46 3.21 7.27 -15.44
N LEU A 47 3.52 6.93 -16.68
CA LEU A 47 4.86 6.52 -17.09
C LEU A 47 5.80 7.74 -17.15
N LYS A 48 5.32 8.88 -17.65
CA LYS A 48 6.00 10.17 -17.59
C LYS A 48 5.27 11.12 -16.65
N HIS A 49 6.01 11.94 -15.92
CA HIS A 49 5.40 12.93 -15.02
C HIS A 49 4.92 14.14 -15.81
N CYS A 50 3.64 14.50 -15.63
CA CYS A 50 3.10 15.77 -16.10
C CYS A 50 2.93 16.72 -14.91
N PRO A 51 3.60 17.89 -14.87
CA PRO A 51 3.42 18.89 -13.83
C PRO A 51 1.97 19.32 -13.67
N TRP A 52 1.53 19.60 -12.44
CA TRP A 52 0.14 19.97 -12.15
C TRP A 52 -0.36 21.18 -12.98
N ALA A 53 0.50 22.19 -13.19
CA ALA A 53 0.16 23.36 -13.97
C ALA A 53 -0.21 23.08 -15.44
N LEU A 54 0.34 22.00 -16.02
CA LEU A 54 0.07 21.60 -17.40
C LEU A 54 -1.13 20.65 -17.55
N ARG A 55 -1.64 20.11 -16.43
CA ARG A 55 -2.79 19.18 -16.45
C ARG A 55 -4.13 19.85 -16.72
N SER A 56 -4.23 21.16 -16.48
CA SER A 56 -5.46 21.93 -16.64
C SER A 56 -5.72 22.39 -18.08
N GLU A 57 -4.72 22.32 -18.96
CA GLU A 57 -4.81 22.79 -20.35
C GLU A 57 -5.19 21.68 -21.34
N GLY A 58 -5.97 20.73 -20.95
CA GLY A 58 -6.74 19.75 -21.74
C GLY A 58 -6.09 19.01 -22.93
N ASP A 59 -5.02 19.53 -23.52
CA ASP A 59 -4.50 19.13 -24.83
C ASP A 59 -3.07 18.53 -24.83
N HIS A 60 -2.42 18.42 -23.66
CA HIS A 60 -0.99 18.09 -23.62
C HIS A 60 -0.64 16.78 -22.88
N THR A 61 -1.61 15.96 -22.46
CA THR A 61 -1.30 14.68 -21.83
C THR A 61 -1.25 13.55 -22.86
N GLY A 62 -0.06 13.28 -23.37
CA GLY A 62 0.18 12.07 -24.15
C GLY A 62 -0.20 10.79 -23.35
N VAL A 63 -0.34 9.68 -24.05
CA VAL A 63 -0.70 8.38 -23.44
C VAL A 63 0.24 8.01 -22.26
N LEU A 64 1.51 8.41 -22.32
CA LEU A 64 2.52 8.13 -21.29
C LEU A 64 2.32 8.93 -19.99
N GLU A 65 1.68 10.10 -20.06
CA GLU A 65 1.38 10.97 -18.92
C GLU A 65 0.03 10.65 -18.27
N GLN A 66 -0.76 9.80 -18.86
CA GLN A 66 -2.07 9.39 -18.33
C GLN A 66 -1.93 8.45 -17.13
N PRO A 67 -2.87 8.52 -16.15
CA PRO A 67 -2.88 7.62 -15.02
C PRO A 67 -2.94 6.15 -15.42
N GLY A 68 -2.10 5.32 -14.81
CA GLY A 68 -2.04 3.87 -15.05
C GLY A 68 -1.05 3.44 -16.12
N GLY A 69 -0.54 4.36 -16.94
CA GLY A 69 0.43 4.04 -18.01
C GLY A 69 1.66 3.30 -17.51
N ALA A 70 2.15 3.64 -16.30
CA ALA A 70 3.30 2.99 -15.71
C ALA A 70 3.10 1.48 -15.46
N LEU A 71 2.02 1.12 -14.80
CA LEU A 71 1.74 -0.29 -14.50
C LEU A 71 1.39 -1.07 -15.78
N LEU A 72 0.66 -0.44 -16.72
CA LEU A 72 0.34 -1.08 -18.00
C LEU A 72 1.64 -1.42 -18.76
N TYR A 73 2.59 -0.48 -18.84
CA TYR A 73 3.90 -0.72 -19.43
C TYR A 73 4.62 -1.92 -18.79
N ILE A 74 4.68 -1.97 -17.45
CA ILE A 74 5.32 -3.07 -16.72
C ILE A 74 4.65 -4.40 -17.05
N VAL A 75 3.32 -4.46 -17.05
CA VAL A 75 2.55 -5.67 -17.38
C VAL A 75 2.86 -6.13 -18.79
N GLU A 76 2.94 -5.21 -19.76
CA GLU A 76 3.28 -5.54 -21.14
C GLU A 76 4.71 -6.08 -21.27
N GLN A 77 5.71 -5.47 -20.59
CA GLN A 77 7.09 -5.97 -20.63
C GLN A 77 7.20 -7.38 -20.03
N LEU A 78 6.55 -7.63 -18.90
CA LEU A 78 6.54 -8.96 -18.28
C LEU A 78 5.87 -10.00 -19.19
N ARG A 79 4.75 -9.66 -19.85
CA ARG A 79 4.08 -10.55 -20.82
C ARG A 79 4.94 -10.83 -22.05
N LYS A 80 5.61 -9.81 -22.61
CA LYS A 80 6.60 -9.97 -23.70
C LYS A 80 7.76 -10.88 -23.28
N GLY A 81 8.16 -10.83 -22.01
CA GLY A 81 9.15 -11.75 -21.42
C GLY A 81 8.64 -13.18 -21.17
N GLY A 82 7.39 -13.50 -21.54
CA GLY A 82 6.79 -14.82 -21.41
C GLY A 82 6.15 -15.11 -20.04
N TYR A 83 5.84 -14.09 -19.27
CA TYR A 83 5.17 -14.26 -17.97
C TYR A 83 3.65 -14.09 -18.06
N SER A 84 2.92 -14.97 -17.40
CA SER A 84 1.52 -14.71 -17.02
C SER A 84 1.49 -13.80 -15.81
N VAL A 85 0.70 -12.73 -15.85
CA VAL A 85 0.65 -11.71 -14.81
C VAL A 85 -0.70 -11.77 -14.10
N SER A 86 -0.68 -11.82 -12.77
CA SER A 86 -1.85 -11.71 -11.91
C SER A 86 -1.57 -10.70 -10.81
N PHE A 87 -2.44 -9.73 -10.59
CA PHE A 87 -2.31 -8.79 -9.47
C PHE A 87 -3.67 -8.34 -8.93
N ASN A 88 -3.64 -7.83 -7.72
CA ASN A 88 -4.75 -7.11 -7.11
C ASN A 88 -4.24 -6.15 -6.03
N LEU A 89 -5.10 -5.25 -5.58
CA LEU A 89 -4.87 -4.44 -4.39
C LEU A 89 -5.43 -5.19 -3.17
N TYR A 90 -4.55 -5.62 -2.29
CA TYR A 90 -4.89 -6.41 -1.12
C TYR A 90 -4.82 -5.59 0.16
N ASN A 91 -5.88 -5.65 0.99
CA ASN A 91 -5.83 -5.16 2.35
C ASN A 91 -5.27 -6.26 3.27
N ALA A 92 -4.17 -5.97 3.97
CA ALA A 92 -3.50 -6.92 4.85
C ALA A 92 -4.43 -7.47 5.96
N ALA A 93 -5.44 -6.71 6.38
CA ALA A 93 -6.42 -7.15 7.36
C ALA A 93 -7.21 -8.39 6.92
N ASN A 94 -7.40 -8.60 5.61
CA ASN A 94 -8.03 -9.80 5.06
C ASN A 94 -7.17 -11.07 5.20
N PHE A 95 -5.95 -10.93 5.67
CA PHE A 95 -4.97 -12.02 5.84
C PHE A 95 -4.50 -12.15 7.30
N GLY A 96 -5.37 -11.77 8.24
CA GLY A 96 -5.12 -11.89 9.67
C GLY A 96 -4.22 -10.81 10.27
N VAL A 97 -3.76 -9.84 9.49
CA VAL A 97 -2.94 -8.74 10.00
C VAL A 97 -3.82 -7.74 10.75
N PRO A 98 -3.50 -7.33 11.99
CA PRO A 98 -4.28 -6.36 12.75
C PRO A 98 -4.02 -4.92 12.26
N GLN A 99 -4.00 -4.74 10.93
CA GLN A 99 -3.69 -3.45 10.28
C GLN A 99 -4.41 -3.32 8.93
N ILE A 100 -5.09 -2.19 8.73
CA ILE A 100 -5.59 -1.78 7.41
C ILE A 100 -4.42 -1.22 6.61
N ARG A 101 -3.87 -2.04 5.73
CA ARG A 101 -2.73 -1.69 4.86
C ARG A 101 -2.96 -2.24 3.47
N GLU A 102 -3.24 -1.37 2.53
CA GLU A 102 -3.50 -1.77 1.15
C GLU A 102 -2.22 -1.76 0.32
N ARG A 103 -1.95 -2.88 -0.35
CA ARG A 103 -0.77 -3.08 -1.21
C ARG A 103 -1.14 -3.75 -2.52
N VAL A 104 -0.60 -3.25 -3.60
CA VAL A 104 -0.61 -3.96 -4.88
C VAL A 104 0.37 -5.12 -4.74
N VAL A 105 -0.13 -6.33 -4.91
CA VAL A 105 0.72 -7.51 -5.03
C VAL A 105 0.52 -8.10 -6.41
N MET A 106 1.60 -8.21 -7.16
CA MET A 106 1.66 -8.82 -8.48
C MET A 106 2.49 -10.11 -8.37
N ILE A 107 1.94 -11.20 -8.89
CA ILE A 107 2.63 -12.49 -8.96
C ILE A 107 2.65 -12.91 -10.42
N CYS A 108 3.83 -13.12 -10.95
CA CYS A 108 4.03 -13.54 -12.33
C CYS A 108 4.60 -14.96 -12.36
N SER A 109 4.16 -15.76 -13.30
CA SER A 109 4.68 -17.10 -13.51
C SER A 109 5.09 -17.32 -14.97
N ARG A 110 6.16 -18.10 -15.19
CA ARG A 110 6.72 -18.37 -16.53
C ARG A 110 6.16 -19.64 -17.17
N ASN A 111 5.17 -20.28 -16.57
CA ASN A 111 4.59 -21.53 -17.10
C ASN A 111 3.29 -21.33 -17.90
N GLY A 112 2.97 -20.10 -18.29
CA GLY A 112 1.78 -19.77 -19.07
C GLY A 112 0.45 -19.74 -18.29
N LYS A 113 0.44 -20.13 -17.00
CA LYS A 113 -0.74 -20.14 -16.16
C LYS A 113 -0.68 -19.00 -15.13
N LYS A 114 -1.78 -18.30 -14.94
CA LYS A 114 -1.88 -17.26 -13.90
C LYS A 114 -1.88 -17.87 -12.51
N VAL A 115 -1.14 -17.27 -11.59
CA VAL A 115 -1.24 -17.59 -10.16
C VAL A 115 -2.60 -17.09 -9.66
N PRO A 116 -3.36 -17.89 -8.88
CA PRO A 116 -4.66 -17.46 -8.36
C PRO A 116 -4.52 -16.27 -7.41
N TYR A 117 -5.59 -15.47 -7.28
CA TYR A 117 -5.63 -14.43 -6.26
C TYR A 117 -5.47 -15.02 -4.86
N LEU A 118 -4.94 -14.22 -3.93
CA LEU A 118 -4.68 -14.66 -2.57
C LEU A 118 -5.99 -15.10 -1.89
N MET A 119 -5.94 -16.23 -1.18
CA MET A 119 -7.07 -16.73 -0.41
C MET A 119 -7.20 -15.92 0.89
N PRO A 120 -8.31 -15.18 1.10
CA PRO A 120 -8.52 -14.43 2.34
C PRO A 120 -8.77 -15.39 3.51
N THR A 121 -8.31 -14.99 4.70
CA THR A 121 -8.53 -15.72 5.95
C THR A 121 -9.48 -14.99 6.90
N ASN A 122 -9.67 -13.69 6.68
CA ASN A 122 -10.48 -12.80 7.51
C ASN A 122 -11.29 -11.84 6.64
N SER A 123 -12.38 -11.31 7.20
CA SER A 123 -13.21 -10.30 6.54
C SER A 123 -13.86 -9.38 7.58
N ASP A 124 -14.11 -8.10 7.21
CA ASP A 124 -15.00 -7.20 7.94
C ASP A 124 -16.48 -7.42 7.58
N ASP A 125 -16.74 -8.12 6.47
CA ASP A 125 -18.07 -8.47 6.02
C ASP A 125 -18.41 -9.90 6.46
N PRO A 126 -19.40 -10.07 7.36
CA PRO A 126 -19.78 -11.38 7.89
C PRO A 126 -20.42 -12.30 6.84
N SER A 127 -20.87 -11.77 5.70
CA SER A 127 -21.51 -12.55 4.62
C SER A 127 -20.59 -13.60 4.01
N PHE A 128 -19.27 -13.42 4.13
CA PHE A 128 -18.28 -14.37 3.62
C PHE A 128 -18.02 -15.57 4.57
N GLY A 129 -18.59 -15.59 5.77
CA GLY A 129 -18.38 -16.69 6.74
C GLY A 129 -16.94 -16.81 7.26
N LEU A 130 -16.11 -15.80 7.04
CA LEU A 130 -14.73 -15.76 7.53
C LEU A 130 -14.64 -15.12 8.93
N PRO A 131 -13.61 -15.45 9.71
CA PRO A 131 -13.29 -14.72 10.94
C PRO A 131 -13.21 -13.22 10.70
N LYS A 132 -13.63 -12.41 11.68
CA LYS A 132 -13.49 -10.95 11.61
C LYS A 132 -12.01 -10.55 11.55
N TRP A 133 -11.74 -9.34 11.07
CA TRP A 133 -10.40 -8.75 11.14
C TRP A 133 -9.87 -8.73 12.57
N ASN A 134 -8.60 -9.05 12.72
CA ASN A 134 -7.91 -8.94 13.99
C ASN A 134 -7.82 -7.46 14.41
N THR A 135 -8.03 -7.23 15.72
CA THR A 135 -8.03 -5.89 16.29
C THR A 135 -6.68 -5.55 16.92
N LEU A 136 -6.49 -4.28 17.24
CA LEU A 136 -5.31 -3.83 17.97
C LEU A 136 -5.19 -4.54 19.33
N LYS A 137 -6.35 -4.77 20.00
CA LYS A 137 -6.39 -5.47 21.28
C LYS A 137 -5.77 -6.87 21.19
N THR A 138 -6.12 -7.63 20.16
CA THR A 138 -5.57 -8.99 20.00
C THR A 138 -4.07 -9.00 19.71
N ALA A 139 -3.52 -7.91 19.22
CA ALA A 139 -2.11 -7.82 18.83
C ALA A 139 -1.19 -7.34 19.94
N ILE A 140 -1.61 -6.37 20.74
CA ILE A 140 -0.70 -5.62 21.63
C ILE A 140 -1.20 -5.43 23.06
N SER A 141 -2.39 -5.90 23.45
CA SER A 141 -2.93 -5.62 24.80
C SER A 141 -2.14 -6.28 25.93
N ASP A 142 -1.34 -7.30 25.65
CA ASP A 142 -0.46 -7.99 26.59
C ASP A 142 0.92 -7.35 26.71
N LEU A 143 1.26 -6.41 25.82
CA LEU A 143 2.56 -5.75 25.81
C LEU A 143 2.62 -4.65 26.86
N LYS A 144 3.72 -4.60 27.59
CA LYS A 144 4.10 -3.43 28.38
C LYS A 144 4.79 -2.41 27.47
N ALA A 145 4.62 -1.12 27.81
CA ALA A 145 5.34 -0.07 27.08
C ALA A 145 6.86 -0.34 27.12
N CYS A 146 7.47 -0.26 25.96
CA CYS A 146 8.90 -0.39 25.75
C CYS A 146 9.39 0.81 24.91
N ASP A 147 10.58 0.74 24.35
CA ASP A 147 11.18 1.83 23.58
C ASP A 147 10.22 2.43 22.56
N HIS A 148 9.92 3.71 22.70
CA HIS A 148 9.08 4.48 21.80
C HIS A 148 9.65 5.88 21.55
N ALA A 149 9.25 6.49 20.44
CA ALA A 149 9.49 7.91 20.21
C ALA A 149 8.50 8.74 21.03
N ASP A 150 8.86 10.00 21.30
CA ASP A 150 7.97 10.94 22.00
C ASP A 150 7.30 11.91 21.03
N PHE A 151 6.06 12.29 21.32
CA PHE A 151 5.45 13.42 20.65
C PHE A 151 6.08 14.74 21.15
N PRO A 152 6.35 15.70 20.24
CA PRO A 152 6.71 17.04 20.67
C PRO A 152 5.60 17.66 21.57
N ALA A 153 6.00 18.43 22.58
CA ALA A 153 5.06 18.99 23.57
C ALA A 153 3.90 19.78 22.95
N ASN A 154 4.18 20.52 21.87
CA ASN A 154 3.16 21.27 21.13
C ASN A 154 2.13 20.38 20.42
N ARG A 155 2.41 19.09 20.22
CA ARG A 155 1.46 18.10 19.68
C ARG A 155 0.80 17.29 20.79
N LEU A 156 1.56 16.94 21.81
CA LEU A 156 1.10 16.12 22.93
C LEU A 156 -0.12 16.72 23.62
N LYS A 157 -0.16 18.05 23.79
CA LYS A 157 -1.32 18.78 24.37
C LYS A 157 -2.65 18.51 23.67
N PHE A 158 -2.65 18.25 22.37
CA PHE A 158 -3.87 17.91 21.62
C PHE A 158 -4.22 16.42 21.74
N PHE A 159 -3.23 15.54 21.87
CA PHE A 159 -3.50 14.13 22.12
C PHE A 159 -4.18 13.90 23.47
N HIS A 160 -3.85 14.66 24.51
CA HIS A 160 -4.54 14.60 25.81
C HIS A 160 -6.06 14.83 25.73
N MET A 161 -6.52 15.57 24.71
CA MET A 161 -7.95 15.89 24.52
C MET A 161 -8.69 14.82 23.71
N LEU A 162 -7.98 13.91 23.07
CA LEU A 162 -8.56 12.91 22.18
C LEU A 162 -8.79 11.59 22.92
N LYS A 163 -9.98 11.04 22.75
CA LYS A 163 -10.33 9.71 23.24
C LYS A 163 -9.99 8.63 22.19
N GLU A 164 -10.07 7.38 22.60
CA GLU A 164 -9.91 6.20 21.75
C GLU A 164 -10.72 6.32 20.44
N GLY A 165 -10.08 6.06 19.31
CA GLY A 165 -10.68 6.13 17.98
C GLY A 165 -10.88 7.52 17.41
N GLN A 166 -10.53 8.58 18.14
CA GLN A 166 -10.66 9.97 17.72
C GLN A 166 -9.44 10.48 16.93
N TYR A 167 -9.60 11.61 16.26
CA TYR A 167 -8.57 12.29 15.49
C TYR A 167 -8.85 13.81 15.47
N TRP A 168 -8.05 14.62 14.84
CA TRP A 168 -8.07 16.09 14.89
C TRP A 168 -9.45 16.74 14.79
N LYS A 169 -10.40 16.17 14.02
CA LYS A 169 -11.78 16.72 13.91
C LYS A 169 -12.61 16.62 15.19
N HIS A 170 -12.17 15.85 16.17
CA HIS A 170 -12.82 15.71 17.47
C HIS A 170 -12.25 16.69 18.51
N LEU A 171 -11.20 17.44 18.15
CA LEU A 171 -10.75 18.56 18.98
C LEU A 171 -11.80 19.67 18.98
N PRO A 172 -11.84 20.50 20.04
CA PRO A 172 -12.66 21.71 20.05
C PRO A 172 -12.44 22.53 18.78
N PRO A 173 -13.52 23.03 18.13
CA PRO A 173 -13.41 23.73 16.84
C PRO A 173 -12.40 24.88 16.84
N GLU A 174 -12.33 25.63 17.94
CA GLU A 174 -11.41 26.76 18.15
C GLU A 174 -9.92 26.34 18.17
N LEU A 175 -9.63 25.09 18.54
CA LEU A 175 -8.26 24.55 18.60
C LEU A 175 -7.83 23.83 17.31
N GLN A 176 -8.76 23.49 16.44
CA GLN A 176 -8.44 22.77 15.20
C GLN A 176 -7.46 23.54 14.28
N PRO A 177 -7.64 24.88 14.08
CA PRO A 177 -6.67 25.64 13.27
C PRO A 177 -5.26 25.63 13.87
N GLU A 178 -5.14 25.75 15.20
CA GLU A 178 -3.85 25.70 15.88
C GLU A 178 -3.20 24.31 15.74
N ALA A 179 -3.96 23.24 16.01
CA ALA A 179 -3.48 21.86 15.89
C ALA A 179 -2.98 21.53 14.49
N MET A 180 -3.69 21.96 13.46
CA MET A 180 -3.43 21.62 12.07
C MET A 180 -2.46 22.59 11.39
N GLY A 181 -2.29 23.81 11.89
CA GLY A 181 -1.48 24.86 11.29
C GLY A 181 -1.82 25.06 9.80
N LYS A 182 -0.82 25.23 8.94
CA LYS A 182 -1.02 25.42 7.49
C LYS A 182 -1.85 24.32 6.83
N SER A 183 -1.85 23.09 7.38
CA SER A 183 -2.63 21.98 6.84
C SER A 183 -4.14 22.15 7.02
N PHE A 184 -4.58 23.05 7.89
CA PHE A 184 -6.01 23.31 8.12
C PHE A 184 -6.71 23.84 6.86
N LEU A 185 -6.03 24.66 6.09
CA LEU A 185 -6.56 25.29 4.85
C LEU A 185 -6.40 24.40 3.61
N LEU A 186 -5.63 23.30 3.68
CA LEU A 186 -5.44 22.42 2.55
C LEU A 186 -6.71 21.60 2.26
N GLY A 187 -6.92 21.25 0.99
CA GLY A 187 -7.98 20.33 0.56
C GLY A 187 -7.75 18.90 1.06
N GLY A 188 -8.76 18.04 0.86
CA GLY A 188 -8.73 16.62 1.22
C GLY A 188 -9.23 16.30 2.63
N GLY A 189 -9.35 15.01 2.94
CA GLY A 189 -9.96 14.54 4.18
C GLY A 189 -9.10 14.70 5.43
N LYS A 190 -7.77 14.85 5.28
CA LYS A 190 -6.80 15.05 6.38
C LYS A 190 -6.92 14.04 7.54
N THR A 191 -7.41 12.84 7.25
CA THR A 191 -7.71 11.81 8.27
C THR A 191 -6.47 11.21 8.93
N GLY A 192 -5.28 11.62 8.50
CA GLY A 192 -4.00 11.14 9.02
C GLY A 192 -3.50 11.87 10.26
N PHE A 193 -4.06 13.04 10.58
CA PHE A 193 -3.57 13.90 11.67
C PHE A 193 -4.18 13.53 13.01
N TYR A 194 -3.34 13.50 14.07
CA TYR A 194 -3.75 13.29 15.45
C TYR A 194 -4.63 12.06 15.67
N ARG A 195 -4.26 10.91 15.08
CA ARG A 195 -5.04 9.70 15.22
C ARG A 195 -4.71 8.98 16.53
N ARG A 196 -5.66 8.91 17.44
CA ARG A 196 -5.62 7.97 18.54
C ARG A 196 -6.29 6.67 18.09
N LEU A 197 -5.59 5.56 18.22
CA LEU A 197 -6.09 4.26 17.81
C LEU A 197 -7.24 3.77 18.70
N ALA A 198 -7.90 2.70 18.30
CA ALA A 198 -8.97 2.04 19.04
C ALA A 198 -8.64 0.55 19.26
N TRP A 199 -8.93 0.06 20.46
CA TRP A 199 -8.66 -1.33 20.81
C TRP A 199 -9.47 -2.34 20.00
N ASP A 200 -10.70 -1.98 19.66
CA ASP A 200 -11.68 -2.82 18.95
C ASP A 200 -11.53 -2.81 17.43
N LYS A 201 -10.53 -2.13 16.90
CA LYS A 201 -10.27 -2.00 15.45
C LYS A 201 -8.85 -2.42 15.08
N PRO A 202 -8.60 -2.80 13.81
CA PRO A 202 -7.25 -2.90 13.28
C PRO A 202 -6.56 -1.53 13.34
N SER A 203 -5.25 -1.51 13.47
CA SER A 203 -4.45 -0.31 13.28
C SER A 203 -4.64 0.25 11.86
N CYS A 204 -4.53 1.55 11.70
CA CYS A 204 -4.29 2.14 10.38
C CYS A 204 -2.88 1.77 9.88
N THR A 205 -2.59 2.08 8.61
CA THR A 205 -1.27 1.82 8.02
C THR A 205 -0.15 2.44 8.86
N LEU A 206 0.73 1.60 9.39
CA LEU A 206 1.96 2.04 10.05
C LEU A 206 2.91 2.66 9.04
N VAL A 207 3.53 3.77 9.45
CA VAL A 207 4.47 4.54 8.63
C VAL A 207 5.88 4.46 9.22
N THR A 208 6.86 5.00 8.52
CA THR A 208 8.28 4.95 8.89
C THR A 208 8.66 5.85 10.07
N SER A 209 7.76 6.76 10.48
CA SER A 209 7.91 7.60 11.66
C SER A 209 6.55 7.78 12.33
N PRO A 210 6.38 7.33 13.60
CA PRO A 210 5.10 7.41 14.30
C PRO A 210 4.69 8.84 14.66
N THR A 211 5.62 9.79 14.61
CA THR A 211 5.43 11.19 15.02
C THR A 211 5.31 12.16 13.85
N MET A 212 5.26 11.66 12.59
CA MET A 212 5.10 12.52 11.42
C MET A 212 3.70 13.15 11.41
N PRO A 213 3.57 14.49 11.41
CA PRO A 213 2.29 15.19 11.64
C PRO A 213 1.12 14.75 10.78
N ALA A 214 1.36 14.47 9.50
CA ALA A 214 0.30 14.06 8.56
C ALA A 214 -0.14 12.59 8.72
N THR A 215 0.55 11.82 9.55
CA THR A 215 0.35 10.37 9.71
C THR A 215 0.64 9.89 11.13
N ASP A 216 0.63 10.79 12.10
CA ASP A 216 0.91 10.47 13.49
C ASP A 216 -0.17 9.56 14.11
N ILE A 217 0.30 8.65 14.94
CA ILE A 217 -0.49 7.57 15.53
C ILE A 217 -0.19 7.51 17.02
N CYS A 218 -1.24 7.71 17.83
CA CYS A 218 -1.18 7.60 19.28
C CYS A 218 -1.73 6.27 19.76
N HIS A 219 -1.14 5.73 20.82
CA HIS A 219 -1.65 4.55 21.53
C HIS A 219 -3.11 4.79 22.00
N PRO A 220 -3.97 3.74 22.08
CA PRO A 220 -5.39 3.93 22.42
C PRO A 220 -5.63 4.65 23.75
N THR A 221 -4.88 4.31 24.78
CA THR A 221 -5.10 4.79 26.17
C THR A 221 -3.94 5.59 26.75
N GLU A 222 -2.76 5.53 26.14
CA GLU A 222 -1.57 6.26 26.61
C GLU A 222 -1.25 7.41 25.65
N ASP A 223 -0.75 8.52 26.19
CA ASP A 223 -0.44 9.72 25.39
C ASP A 223 0.97 9.65 24.80
N ARG A 224 1.22 8.59 24.04
CA ARG A 224 2.49 8.32 23.37
C ARG A 224 2.26 7.71 21.98
N PRO A 225 3.25 7.78 21.08
CA PRO A 225 3.28 6.93 19.90
C PRO A 225 3.30 5.45 20.29
N LEU A 226 2.97 4.58 19.34
CA LEU A 226 3.20 3.14 19.49
C LEU A 226 4.70 2.85 19.65
N SER A 227 5.05 1.93 20.54
CA SER A 227 6.42 1.42 20.71
C SER A 227 6.87 0.59 19.51
N ILE A 228 8.17 0.34 19.42
CA ILE A 228 8.70 -0.50 18.33
C ILE A 228 8.23 -1.94 18.44
N GLN A 229 8.02 -2.45 19.65
CA GLN A 229 7.49 -3.80 19.86
C GLN A 229 6.02 -3.89 19.41
N GLU A 230 5.21 -2.85 19.69
CA GLU A 230 3.83 -2.76 19.18
C GLU A 230 3.81 -2.69 17.64
N TYR A 231 4.73 -1.93 17.02
CA TYR A 231 4.91 -1.91 15.57
C TYR A 231 5.20 -3.31 15.01
N LYS A 232 6.11 -4.07 15.64
CA LYS A 232 6.45 -5.45 15.25
C LYS A 232 5.22 -6.35 15.31
N ARG A 233 4.50 -6.35 16.44
CA ARG A 233 3.31 -7.18 16.63
C ARG A 233 2.18 -6.85 15.62
N ILE A 234 1.94 -5.56 15.35
CA ILE A 234 0.94 -5.13 14.37
C ILE A 234 1.32 -5.57 12.94
N GLN A 235 2.61 -5.62 12.61
CA GLN A 235 3.11 -6.14 11.33
C GLN A 235 3.28 -7.67 11.34
N MET A 236 2.95 -8.33 12.47
CA MET A 236 3.09 -9.77 12.70
C MET A 236 4.53 -10.28 12.65
N PHE A 237 5.53 -9.44 12.97
CA PHE A 237 6.88 -9.93 13.20
C PHE A 237 6.95 -10.76 14.48
N PRO A 238 7.78 -11.82 14.54
CA PRO A 238 8.10 -12.50 15.79
C PRO A 238 8.65 -11.53 16.84
N ASP A 239 8.38 -11.78 18.12
CA ASP A 239 8.81 -10.90 19.20
C ASP A 239 10.33 -10.82 19.33
N ASP A 240 11.02 -11.90 19.04
CA ASP A 240 12.48 -12.04 19.05
C ASP A 240 13.14 -11.54 17.75
N TRP A 241 12.36 -11.06 16.76
CA TRP A 241 12.93 -10.53 15.51
C TRP A 241 13.81 -9.33 15.79
N TYR A 242 15.09 -9.47 15.49
CA TYR A 242 16.08 -8.41 15.69
C TYR A 242 15.96 -7.29 14.65
N LEU A 243 15.93 -6.05 15.12
CA LEU A 243 15.96 -4.84 14.30
C LEU A 243 17.28 -4.09 14.57
N SER A 244 18.02 -3.78 13.52
CA SER A 244 19.32 -3.15 13.62
C SER A 244 19.22 -1.61 13.73
N GLY A 245 20.18 -1.01 14.40
CA GLY A 245 20.34 0.44 14.47
C GLY A 245 19.48 1.11 15.54
N ASN A 246 19.46 2.45 15.52
CA ASN A 246 18.68 3.24 16.48
C ASN A 246 17.17 3.14 16.25
N LEU A 247 16.39 3.60 17.21
CA LEU A 247 14.92 3.53 17.21
C LEU A 247 14.28 4.07 15.92
N THR A 248 14.78 5.20 15.41
CA THR A 248 14.29 5.78 14.13
C THR A 248 14.51 4.83 12.95
N LYS A 249 15.66 4.16 12.88
CA LYS A 249 15.95 3.16 11.85
C LYS A 249 15.07 1.92 12.01
N GLN A 250 14.78 1.50 13.23
CA GLN A 250 13.88 0.38 13.52
C GLN A 250 12.44 0.67 13.06
N TYR A 251 11.88 1.84 13.40
CA TYR A 251 10.57 2.25 12.87
C TYR A 251 10.54 2.26 11.34
N LYS A 252 11.61 2.74 10.71
CA LYS A 252 11.72 2.75 9.24
C LYS A 252 11.73 1.34 8.65
N GLN A 253 12.42 0.39 9.28
CA GLN A 253 12.45 -1.01 8.85
C GLN A 253 11.05 -1.62 8.92
N VAL A 254 10.39 -1.54 10.08
CA VAL A 254 9.06 -2.14 10.28
C VAL A 254 7.99 -1.41 9.45
N GLY A 255 8.02 -0.07 9.38
CA GLY A 255 7.05 0.72 8.63
C GLY A 255 7.12 0.48 7.11
N ASN A 256 8.31 0.16 6.57
CA ASN A 256 8.48 -0.18 5.15
C ASN A 256 8.13 -1.65 4.85
N ALA A 257 8.12 -2.52 5.83
CA ALA A 257 7.92 -3.94 5.62
C ALA A 257 6.54 -4.29 5.04
N VAL A 258 6.50 -5.36 4.29
CA VAL A 258 5.25 -6.08 3.99
C VAL A 258 4.84 -6.82 5.26
N PRO A 259 3.58 -6.72 5.73
CA PRO A 259 3.12 -7.49 6.88
C PRO A 259 3.33 -8.98 6.68
N VAL A 260 3.82 -9.67 7.70
CA VAL A 260 4.17 -11.11 7.60
C VAL A 260 2.98 -11.95 7.17
N GLY A 261 1.76 -11.66 7.69
CA GLY A 261 0.54 -12.38 7.27
C GLY A 261 0.21 -12.25 5.79
N LEU A 262 0.43 -11.07 5.19
CA LEU A 262 0.27 -10.87 3.74
C LEU A 262 1.37 -11.63 2.98
N GLY A 263 2.62 -11.56 3.44
CA GLY A 263 3.74 -12.32 2.86
C GLY A 263 3.49 -13.84 2.88
N PHE A 264 2.92 -14.34 3.96
CA PHE A 264 2.54 -15.75 4.09
C PHE A 264 1.45 -16.16 3.07
N ALA A 265 0.43 -15.30 2.87
CA ALA A 265 -0.59 -15.55 1.85
C ALA A 265 0.00 -15.57 0.42
N ILE A 266 0.94 -14.69 0.13
CA ILE A 266 1.69 -14.67 -1.14
C ILE A 266 2.45 -15.98 -1.32
N GLY A 267 3.21 -16.40 -0.30
CA GLY A 267 3.98 -17.65 -0.34
C GLY A 267 3.09 -18.88 -0.56
N LYS A 268 1.93 -18.95 0.09
CA LYS A 268 0.93 -20.00 -0.14
C LYS A 268 0.44 -20.03 -1.59
N ALA A 269 0.13 -18.86 -2.18
CA ALA A 269 -0.33 -18.80 -3.57
C ALA A 269 0.72 -19.30 -4.56
N VAL A 270 1.98 -18.88 -4.38
CA VAL A 270 3.10 -19.36 -5.21
C VAL A 270 3.31 -20.86 -5.03
N LEU A 271 3.27 -21.37 -3.81
CA LEU A 271 3.51 -22.78 -3.52
C LEU A 271 2.40 -23.68 -4.11
N ALA A 272 1.15 -23.31 -3.93
CA ALA A 272 0.01 -24.04 -4.49
C ALA A 272 0.09 -24.09 -6.02
N HIS A 273 0.33 -22.93 -6.66
CA HIS A 273 0.49 -22.88 -8.10
C HIS A 273 1.68 -23.74 -8.60
N ALA A 274 2.79 -23.75 -7.85
CA ALA A 274 3.96 -24.59 -8.18
C ALA A 274 3.67 -26.09 -8.11
N ARG A 275 2.71 -26.49 -7.25
CA ARG A 275 2.22 -27.87 -7.13
C ARG A 275 1.09 -28.23 -8.07
N GLY A 276 0.63 -27.28 -8.89
CA GLY A 276 -0.54 -27.46 -9.76
C GLY A 276 -1.88 -27.42 -9.03
N GLU A 277 -1.88 -27.00 -7.77
CA GLU A 277 -3.10 -26.78 -6.98
C GLU A 277 -3.77 -25.47 -7.40
N THR A 278 -5.08 -25.45 -7.39
CA THR A 278 -5.88 -24.26 -7.67
C THR A 278 -6.91 -24.04 -6.58
N TRP A 279 -7.25 -22.78 -6.34
CA TRP A 279 -8.39 -22.41 -5.52
C TRP A 279 -9.14 -21.23 -6.12
N THR A 280 -10.37 -21.07 -5.70
CA THR A 280 -11.20 -19.92 -6.05
C THR A 280 -11.56 -19.19 -4.78
N PRO A 281 -11.14 -17.93 -4.63
CA PRO A 281 -11.58 -17.10 -3.52
C PRO A 281 -13.11 -16.94 -3.51
N PRO A 282 -13.71 -16.54 -2.38
CA PRO A 282 -15.16 -16.31 -2.33
C PRO A 282 -15.58 -15.32 -3.41
N ALA A 283 -16.70 -15.62 -4.09
CA ALA A 283 -17.23 -14.77 -5.16
C ALA A 283 -17.48 -13.34 -4.63
N ASN A 284 -17.12 -12.35 -5.43
CA ASN A 284 -17.28 -10.92 -5.09
C ASN A 284 -16.54 -10.47 -3.81
N PHE A 285 -15.51 -11.21 -3.39
CA PHE A 285 -14.73 -10.82 -2.22
C PHE A 285 -14.04 -9.47 -2.42
N LYS A 286 -14.23 -8.55 -1.47
CA LYS A 286 -13.65 -7.21 -1.52
C LYS A 286 -12.25 -7.22 -0.91
N TYR A 287 -11.23 -7.38 -1.72
CA TYR A 287 -9.84 -7.32 -1.28
C TYR A 287 -9.39 -5.94 -0.80
N SER A 288 -10.06 -4.89 -1.27
CA SER A 288 -9.80 -3.50 -0.97
C SER A 288 -11.09 -2.71 -0.93
N ARG A 289 -11.08 -1.54 -0.30
CA ARG A 289 -12.18 -0.56 -0.36
C ARG A 289 -12.31 0.11 -1.74
N TYR A 290 -11.31 -0.04 -2.61
CA TYR A 290 -11.33 0.49 -3.98
C TYR A 290 -11.86 -0.56 -4.95
N ARG A 291 -12.51 -0.10 -6.00
CA ARG A 291 -13.07 -0.96 -7.07
C ARG A 291 -12.05 -1.08 -8.21
N ASN A 292 -12.22 -2.10 -9.05
CA ASN A 292 -11.45 -2.31 -10.28
C ASN A 292 -9.94 -2.28 -10.05
N THR A 293 -9.48 -3.03 -9.04
CA THR A 293 -8.05 -3.07 -8.64
C THR A 293 -7.36 -4.38 -8.99
N ASP A 294 -8.11 -5.37 -9.47
CA ASP A 294 -7.58 -6.62 -10.01
C ASP A 294 -7.05 -6.43 -11.45
N ASP A 295 -6.18 -7.32 -11.89
CA ASP A 295 -5.50 -7.23 -13.18
C ASP A 295 -6.45 -7.19 -14.38
N ILE A 296 -7.63 -7.79 -14.29
CA ILE A 296 -8.61 -7.86 -15.40
C ILE A 296 -9.41 -6.56 -15.47
N SER A 297 -10.09 -6.20 -14.39
CA SER A 297 -10.95 -5.02 -14.36
C SER A 297 -10.16 -3.71 -14.46
N TRP A 298 -9.00 -3.65 -13.79
CA TRP A 298 -8.10 -2.51 -13.85
C TRP A 298 -7.56 -2.28 -15.27
N GLU A 299 -7.07 -3.33 -15.92
CA GLU A 299 -6.50 -3.21 -17.26
C GLU A 299 -7.56 -2.78 -18.29
N LYS A 300 -8.76 -3.34 -18.21
CA LYS A 300 -9.89 -2.93 -19.05
C LYS A 300 -10.20 -1.43 -18.91
N GLU A 301 -10.25 -0.92 -17.68
CA GLU A 301 -10.53 0.48 -17.40
C GLU A 301 -9.40 1.39 -17.89
N VAL A 302 -8.14 1.01 -17.65
CA VAL A 302 -6.98 1.80 -18.07
C VAL A 302 -6.88 1.83 -19.60
N ARG A 303 -7.02 0.70 -20.30
CA ARG A 303 -6.99 0.65 -21.76
C ARG A 303 -8.08 1.51 -22.37
N ALA A 304 -9.30 1.44 -21.85
CA ALA A 304 -10.41 2.28 -22.31
C ALA A 304 -10.08 3.77 -22.14
N ARG A 305 -9.51 4.16 -21.00
CA ARG A 305 -9.09 5.55 -20.74
C ARG A 305 -7.98 6.03 -21.68
N LEU A 306 -7.04 5.15 -22.01
CA LEU A 306 -5.92 5.44 -22.90
C LEU A 306 -6.32 5.35 -24.39
N GLY A 307 -7.56 4.95 -24.70
CA GLY A 307 -8.05 4.71 -26.06
C GLY A 307 -7.27 3.61 -26.78
N LEU A 308 -6.84 2.56 -26.04
CA LEU A 308 -6.12 1.40 -26.56
C LEU A 308 -7.08 0.24 -26.78
N ALA A 309 -6.96 -0.46 -27.91
CA ALA A 309 -7.62 -1.74 -28.11
C ALA A 309 -7.06 -2.81 -27.15
N SER A 310 -7.76 -3.95 -27.00
CA SER A 310 -7.37 -5.01 -26.05
C SER A 310 -6.00 -5.62 -26.35
N ASP A 311 -5.59 -5.64 -27.60
CA ASP A 311 -4.36 -6.19 -28.15
C ASP A 311 -3.31 -5.13 -28.52
N GLU A 312 -3.67 -3.84 -28.45
CA GLU A 312 -2.79 -2.72 -28.82
C GLU A 312 -1.74 -2.46 -27.72
N SER A 313 -0.46 -2.40 -28.10
CA SER A 313 0.64 -2.07 -27.17
C SER A 313 0.71 -0.56 -26.88
N LEU A 314 1.04 -0.20 -25.64
CA LEU A 314 1.29 1.19 -25.24
C LEU A 314 2.37 1.86 -26.11
N SER A 315 3.42 1.10 -26.47
CA SER A 315 4.53 1.59 -27.31
C SER A 315 4.11 1.90 -28.74
N SER A 316 3.07 1.27 -29.29
CA SER A 316 2.63 1.52 -30.66
C SER A 316 1.97 2.88 -30.84
N LYS A 317 1.30 3.42 -29.79
CA LYS A 317 0.67 4.74 -29.82
C LYS A 317 1.60 5.89 -29.47
N SER A 318 2.65 5.64 -28.71
CA SER A 318 3.53 6.70 -28.20
C SER A 318 4.55 7.17 -29.24
N GLY A 319 4.81 6.43 -30.32
CA GLY A 319 5.85 6.74 -31.31
C GLY A 319 7.27 6.83 -30.74
N VAL A 320 7.43 6.57 -29.45
CA VAL A 320 8.69 6.64 -28.70
C VAL A 320 9.23 5.23 -28.53
N ALA A 321 10.32 4.91 -29.20
CA ALA A 321 11.19 3.87 -28.73
C ALA A 321 11.64 4.27 -27.32
N LEU A 322 11.03 3.70 -26.30
CA LEU A 322 11.51 3.83 -24.92
C LEU A 322 12.89 3.18 -24.94
N ALA A 323 13.95 3.99 -24.80
CA ALA A 323 15.32 3.55 -24.83
C ALA A 323 15.49 2.35 -23.91
N THR A 324 15.94 1.27 -24.48
CA THR A 324 16.46 0.06 -23.80
C THR A 324 17.68 0.40 -22.97
#